data_d558957ef1db26f13be95a68136a3a56
#
_entry.id   d558957ef1db26f13be95a68136a3a56
#
_cell.length_a   1.000
_cell.length_b   1.000
_cell.length_c   1.000
_cell.angle_alpha   90.00
_cell.angle_beta   90.00
_cell.angle_gamma   90.00
#
_symmetry.space_group_name_H-M   'P 1'
#
loop_
_entity.id
_entity.type
_entity.pdbx_description
1 polymer ?
#
loop_
_entity_poly.entity_id
_entity_poly.type
_entity_poly.pdbx_seq_one_letter_code
_entity_poly.pdbx_strand_id
1 'polypeptide(L)'
;MARFEITENIGPEVINSWQGPISADPLANYSEVIDVRHYTIHSYQIINESSNNVNFNIYVSNYIDSNRKYSLDFTKHWTPIHADSITANSNVIYCDIWNFRYACIYLQGSTGSEVNLFEKHNV
;
A
#
# COMPACT_ATOMS: atom_id res chain seq x y z
N MET A 1 -2.52 13.72 -6.50
CA MET A 1 -2.13 12.62 -5.62
C MET A 1 -0.62 12.66 -5.42
N ALA A 2 -0.18 12.69 -4.19
CA ALA A 2 1.24 12.67 -3.87
C ALA A 2 1.75 11.23 -3.88
N ARG A 3 2.83 10.99 -4.61
CA ARG A 3 3.48 9.67 -4.66
C ARG A 3 4.98 9.86 -4.43
N PHE A 4 5.56 8.90 -3.75
CA PHE A 4 6.98 8.89 -3.42
C PHE A 4 7.73 7.98 -4.37
N GLU A 5 8.94 8.37 -4.72
CA GLU A 5 9.80 7.53 -5.53
C GLU A 5 10.18 6.26 -4.77
N ILE A 6 10.23 5.15 -5.52
CA ILE A 6 10.70 3.90 -4.97
C ILE A 6 12.22 3.91 -4.98
N THR A 7 12.80 3.70 -3.80
CA THR A 7 14.24 3.57 -3.63
C THR A 7 14.55 2.24 -2.98
N GLU A 8 15.79 1.77 -3.14
CA GLU A 8 16.24 0.62 -2.38
C GLU A 8 16.37 1.01 -0.90
N ASN A 9 15.69 0.26 -0.05
CA ASN A 9 15.64 0.55 1.38
C ASN A 9 16.52 -0.43 2.13
N ILE A 10 17.62 0.04 2.70
CA ILE A 10 18.59 -0.78 3.43
C ILE A 10 18.83 -0.32 4.87
N GLY A 11 18.17 0.77 5.29
CA GLY A 11 18.26 1.27 6.65
C GLY A 11 17.45 0.43 7.65
N PRO A 12 17.39 0.81 8.92
CA PRO A 12 16.63 0.08 9.95
C PRO A 12 15.12 0.16 9.76
N GLU A 13 14.64 1.15 9.04
CA GLU A 13 13.22 1.31 8.72
C GLU A 13 13.01 2.11 7.45
N VAL A 14 11.84 1.95 6.85
CA VAL A 14 11.33 2.84 5.81
C VAL A 14 9.94 3.33 6.20
N ILE A 15 9.70 4.62 6.02
CA ILE A 15 8.42 5.26 6.28
C ILE A 15 7.95 5.87 4.96
N ASN A 16 6.71 5.61 4.61
CA ASN A 16 6.12 6.14 3.38
C ASN A 16 4.70 6.61 3.65
N SER A 17 4.20 7.49 2.82
CA SER A 17 2.82 7.96 2.93
C SER A 17 2.21 8.16 1.55
N TRP A 18 0.89 8.09 1.52
CA TRP A 18 0.09 8.34 0.32
C TRP A 18 -1.15 9.13 0.74
N GLN A 19 -1.54 10.07 -0.09
CA GLN A 19 -2.75 10.85 0.14
C GLN A 19 -3.59 10.86 -1.12
N GLY A 20 -4.86 10.51 -0.98
CA GLY A 20 -5.85 10.57 -2.04
C GLY A 20 -6.53 11.91 -2.06
N PRO A 21 -7.37 12.16 -3.08
CA PRO A 21 -8.67 11.45 -3.18
C PRO A 21 -8.61 10.14 -3.96
N ILE A 22 -9.62 9.30 -3.69
CA ILE A 22 -9.87 8.12 -4.51
C ILE A 22 -10.21 8.60 -5.93
N SER A 23 -9.50 8.04 -6.89
CA SER A 23 -9.69 8.36 -8.30
C SER A 23 -10.68 7.42 -8.97
N ALA A 24 -11.35 7.89 -10.03
CA ALA A 24 -12.12 7.03 -10.90
C ALA A 24 -11.25 6.07 -11.72
N ASP A 25 -9.97 6.39 -11.90
CA ASP A 25 -8.98 5.50 -12.50
C ASP A 25 -8.43 4.56 -11.42
N PRO A 26 -8.75 3.24 -11.47
CA PRO A 26 -8.29 2.30 -10.44
C PRO A 26 -6.77 2.27 -10.27
N LEU A 27 -6.00 2.46 -11.34
CA LEU A 27 -4.55 2.42 -11.28
C LEU A 27 -3.97 3.55 -10.42
N ALA A 28 -4.66 4.68 -10.32
CA ALA A 28 -4.24 5.80 -9.49
C ALA A 28 -4.43 5.55 -7.99
N ASN A 29 -5.14 4.50 -7.60
CA ASN A 29 -5.46 4.17 -6.21
C ASN A 29 -4.52 3.13 -5.60
N TYR A 30 -3.49 2.71 -6.33
CA TYR A 30 -2.40 1.95 -5.77
C TYR A 30 -1.37 2.90 -5.15
N SER A 31 -0.89 2.58 -3.97
CA SER A 31 0.25 3.29 -3.39
C SER A 31 1.52 2.97 -4.18
N GLU A 32 2.61 3.68 -3.92
CA GLU A 32 3.90 3.31 -4.46
C GLU A 32 4.28 1.89 -4.04
N VAL A 33 4.89 1.15 -4.96
CA VAL A 33 5.47 -0.14 -4.64
C VAL A 33 6.74 0.09 -3.83
N ILE A 34 6.83 -0.55 -2.67
CA ILE A 34 7.99 -0.44 -1.78
C ILE A 34 8.76 -1.75 -1.81
N ASP A 35 10.06 -1.68 -1.98
CA ASP A 35 10.95 -2.83 -1.79
C ASP A 35 11.09 -3.07 -0.29
N VAL A 36 10.52 -4.18 0.19
CA VAL A 36 10.45 -4.50 1.63
C VAL A 36 11.26 -5.76 1.98
N ARG A 37 12.10 -6.23 1.07
CA ARG A 37 12.83 -7.50 1.25
C ARG A 37 13.73 -7.55 2.48
N HIS A 38 14.18 -6.40 2.99
CA HIS A 38 15.04 -6.31 4.17
C HIS A 38 14.28 -6.08 5.48
N TYR A 39 12.94 -6.07 5.41
CA TYR A 39 12.08 -5.76 6.55
C TYR A 39 11.11 -6.89 6.81
N THR A 40 10.82 -7.15 8.09
CA THR A 40 9.91 -8.22 8.48
C THR A 40 8.71 -7.74 9.27
N ILE A 41 8.78 -6.54 9.83
CA ILE A 41 7.67 -5.95 10.59
C ILE A 41 7.06 -4.83 9.75
N HIS A 42 5.77 -4.92 9.51
CA HIS A 42 5.05 -4.02 8.62
C HIS A 42 3.82 -3.47 9.32
N SER A 43 3.65 -2.15 9.28
CA SER A 43 2.46 -1.51 9.81
C SER A 43 1.92 -0.49 8.83
N TYR A 44 0.59 -0.40 8.80
CA TYR A 44 -0.15 0.50 7.93
C TYR A 44 -1.22 1.17 8.76
N GLN A 45 -1.27 2.49 8.72
CA GLN A 45 -2.40 3.23 9.25
C GLN A 45 -3.12 3.90 8.09
N ILE A 46 -4.41 3.68 8.00
CA ILE A 46 -5.23 4.23 6.93
C ILE A 46 -6.33 5.04 7.57
N ILE A 47 -6.37 6.33 7.26
CA ILE A 47 -7.33 7.29 7.80
C ILE A 47 -8.32 7.63 6.71
N ASN A 48 -9.57 7.29 6.93
CA ASN A 48 -10.67 7.63 6.03
C ASN A 48 -11.32 8.92 6.51
N GLU A 49 -11.06 10.01 5.81
CA GLU A 49 -11.60 11.33 6.14
C GLU A 49 -12.89 11.64 5.37
N SER A 50 -13.45 10.64 4.68
CA SER A 50 -14.67 10.82 3.90
C SER A 50 -15.91 10.36 4.66
N SER A 51 -17.08 10.72 4.13
CA SER A 51 -18.38 10.27 4.64
C SER A 51 -18.80 8.90 4.10
N ASN A 52 -17.95 8.24 3.31
CA ASN A 52 -18.20 6.93 2.72
C ASN A 52 -17.22 5.91 3.28
N ASN A 53 -17.61 4.64 3.29
CA ASN A 53 -16.69 3.57 3.61
C ASN A 53 -15.64 3.42 2.52
N VAL A 54 -14.43 3.04 2.92
CA VAL A 54 -13.30 2.78 2.02
C VAL A 54 -12.79 1.38 2.30
N ASN A 55 -12.47 0.64 1.24
CA ASN A 55 -11.86 -0.69 1.35
C ASN A 55 -10.39 -0.61 0.98
N PHE A 56 -9.58 -1.46 1.58
CA PHE A 56 -8.18 -1.58 1.21
C PHE A 56 -7.75 -3.03 1.08
N ASN A 57 -6.77 -3.26 0.22
CA ASN A 57 -6.09 -4.54 0.07
C ASN A 57 -4.59 -4.29 0.17
N ILE A 58 -3.91 -5.13 0.93
CA ILE A 58 -2.45 -5.16 0.95
C ILE A 58 -2.00 -6.24 -0.01
N TYR A 59 -1.26 -5.85 -1.04
CA TYR A 59 -0.70 -6.74 -2.03
C TYR A 59 0.79 -6.91 -1.83
N VAL A 60 1.26 -8.14 -2.00
CA VAL A 60 2.68 -8.48 -1.93
C VAL A 60 3.09 -9.26 -3.16
N SER A 61 4.38 -9.19 -3.48
CA SER A 61 4.95 -9.93 -4.60
C SER A 61 6.42 -10.24 -4.34
N ASN A 62 6.84 -11.41 -4.78
CA ASN A 62 8.26 -11.77 -4.89
C ASN A 62 8.74 -11.76 -6.35
N TYR A 63 7.83 -11.43 -7.26
CA TYR A 63 8.15 -11.46 -8.68
C TYR A 63 9.15 -10.37 -9.04
N ILE A 64 10.14 -10.75 -9.80
CA ILE A 64 11.10 -9.83 -10.39
C ILE A 64 11.30 -10.23 -11.86
N ASP A 65 11.25 -9.26 -12.75
CA ASP A 65 11.42 -9.51 -14.17
C ASP A 65 12.90 -9.69 -14.56
N SER A 66 13.15 -9.94 -15.84
CA SER A 66 14.51 -10.11 -16.37
C SER A 66 15.37 -8.85 -16.26
N ASN A 67 14.77 -7.69 -16.09
CA ASN A 67 15.44 -6.41 -15.87
C ASN A 67 15.59 -6.08 -14.36
N ARG A 68 15.28 -7.04 -13.49
CA ARG A 68 15.35 -6.92 -12.03
C ARG A 68 14.42 -5.85 -11.49
N LYS A 69 13.22 -5.75 -12.07
CA LYS A 69 12.18 -4.81 -11.66
C LYS A 69 10.93 -5.54 -11.21
N TYR A 70 10.17 -4.90 -10.32
CA TYR A 70 8.86 -5.39 -9.93
C TYR A 70 7.88 -5.31 -11.11
N SER A 71 6.82 -6.11 -11.03
CA SER A 71 5.75 -6.09 -12.02
C SER A 71 4.70 -5.03 -11.70
N LEU A 72 4.13 -4.42 -12.71
CA LEU A 72 2.94 -3.58 -12.59
C LEU A 72 1.65 -4.34 -12.93
N ASP A 73 1.75 -5.62 -13.23
CA ASP A 73 0.58 -6.47 -13.46
C ASP A 73 0.06 -7.00 -12.13
N PHE A 74 -0.80 -6.22 -11.48
CA PHE A 74 -1.34 -6.53 -10.16
C PHE A 74 -2.29 -7.73 -10.18
N THR A 75 -2.82 -8.11 -11.32
CA THR A 75 -3.72 -9.26 -11.43
C THR A 75 -2.97 -10.59 -11.57
N LYS A 76 -1.75 -10.56 -12.06
CA LYS A 76 -0.99 -11.76 -12.40
C LYS A 76 0.16 -12.06 -11.44
N HIS A 77 0.89 -11.03 -11.01
CA HIS A 77 2.14 -11.20 -10.28
C HIS A 77 2.06 -10.79 -8.80
N TRP A 78 0.89 -10.38 -8.34
CA TRP A 78 0.68 -9.91 -6.98
C TRP A 78 -0.40 -10.74 -6.28
N THR A 79 -0.25 -10.89 -4.97
CA THR A 79 -1.19 -11.63 -4.14
C THR A 79 -1.71 -10.72 -3.02
N PRO A 80 -3.03 -10.59 -2.87
CA PRO A 80 -3.58 -9.89 -1.71
C PRO A 80 -3.42 -10.76 -0.47
N ILE A 81 -2.87 -10.19 0.60
CA ILE A 81 -2.66 -10.90 1.86
C ILE A 81 -3.57 -10.41 2.99
N HIS A 82 -4.15 -9.24 2.83
CA HIS A 82 -5.08 -8.68 3.80
C HIS A 82 -6.04 -7.73 3.10
N ALA A 83 -7.30 -7.80 3.48
CA ALA A 83 -8.34 -6.90 2.98
C ALA A 83 -9.29 -6.54 4.12
N ASP A 84 -9.68 -5.28 4.20
CA ASP A 84 -10.61 -4.81 5.21
C ASP A 84 -11.34 -3.55 4.74
N SER A 85 -12.31 -3.12 5.53
CA SER A 85 -13.11 -1.93 5.29
C SER A 85 -12.90 -0.92 6.41
N ILE A 86 -12.86 0.36 6.04
CA ILE A 86 -12.70 1.45 6.98
C ILE A 86 -13.97 2.28 6.96
N THR A 87 -14.67 2.33 8.09
CA THR A 87 -15.88 3.11 8.24
C THR A 87 -15.61 4.59 7.97
N ALA A 88 -16.62 5.29 7.47
CA ALA A 88 -16.57 6.74 7.26
C ALA A 88 -16.02 7.46 8.49
N ASN A 89 -15.15 8.43 8.28
CA ASN A 89 -14.55 9.28 9.31
C ASN A 89 -13.86 8.49 10.44
N SER A 90 -13.24 7.37 10.10
CA SER A 90 -12.50 6.55 11.07
C SER A 90 -11.14 6.14 10.51
N ASN A 91 -10.38 5.40 11.31
CA ASN A 91 -9.08 4.90 10.87
C ASN A 91 -8.87 3.47 11.36
N VAL A 92 -7.91 2.80 10.73
CA VAL A 92 -7.51 1.45 11.09
C VAL A 92 -5.99 1.36 11.08
N ILE A 93 -5.45 0.55 11.98
CA ILE A 93 -4.04 0.19 11.97
C ILE A 93 -3.97 -1.32 11.77
N TYR A 94 -3.18 -1.74 10.78
CA TYR A 94 -2.85 -3.13 10.54
C TYR A 94 -1.36 -3.31 10.73
N CYS A 95 -0.97 -4.32 11.51
CA CYS A 95 0.43 -4.64 11.76
C CYS A 95 0.63 -6.16 11.64
N ASP A 96 1.67 -6.59 10.95
CA ASP A 96 1.95 -8.00 10.78
C ASP A 96 3.44 -8.23 10.54
N ILE A 97 3.82 -9.50 10.61
CA ILE A 97 5.19 -9.98 10.38
C ILE A 97 5.17 -10.93 9.19
N TRP A 98 5.86 -10.54 8.13
CA TRP A 98 6.03 -11.37 6.94
C TRP A 98 7.28 -10.92 6.18
N ASN A 99 7.71 -11.72 5.22
CA ASN A 99 8.87 -11.41 4.41
C ASN A 99 8.57 -11.66 2.94
N PHE A 100 8.28 -10.58 2.23
CA PHE A 100 8.11 -10.56 0.78
C PHE A 100 9.02 -9.50 0.19
N ARG A 101 9.21 -9.53 -1.13
CA ARG A 101 10.10 -8.58 -1.77
C ARG A 101 9.48 -7.21 -1.93
N TYR A 102 8.22 -7.16 -2.35
CA TYR A 102 7.52 -5.91 -2.64
C TYR A 102 6.15 -5.88 -1.97
N ALA A 103 5.74 -4.69 -1.58
CA ALA A 103 4.43 -4.43 -1.01
C ALA A 103 3.80 -3.19 -1.62
N CYS A 104 2.48 -3.20 -1.71
CA CYS A 104 1.67 -2.12 -2.24
C CYS A 104 0.28 -2.18 -1.63
N ILE A 105 -0.37 -1.04 -1.43
CA ILE A 105 -1.76 -0.99 -0.99
C ILE A 105 -2.65 -0.51 -2.13
N TYR A 106 -3.81 -1.14 -2.27
CA TYR A 106 -4.87 -0.70 -3.15
C TYR A 106 -6.06 -0.20 -2.35
N LEU A 107 -6.55 0.98 -2.70
CA LEU A 107 -7.68 1.63 -2.03
C LEU A 107 -8.87 1.68 -2.98
N GLN A 108 -10.05 1.31 -2.46
CA GLN A 108 -11.31 1.35 -3.20
C GLN A 108 -12.35 2.10 -2.42
N GLY A 109 -13.12 2.92 -3.12
CA GLY A 109 -14.20 3.68 -2.52
C GLY A 109 -14.84 4.61 -3.54
N SER A 110 -15.75 5.46 -3.08
CA SER A 110 -16.37 6.47 -3.92
C SER A 110 -15.32 7.46 -4.39
N THR A 111 -15.36 7.81 -5.67
CA THR A 111 -14.50 8.83 -6.27
C THR A 111 -14.57 10.12 -5.46
N GLY A 112 -13.42 10.69 -5.16
CA GLY A 112 -13.30 11.91 -4.36
C GLY A 112 -13.17 11.70 -2.86
N SER A 113 -13.32 10.48 -2.37
CA SER A 113 -13.13 10.18 -0.93
C SER A 113 -11.67 10.47 -0.53
N GLU A 114 -11.50 11.29 0.51
CA GLU A 114 -10.17 11.63 1.03
C GLU A 114 -9.66 10.54 1.97
N VAL A 115 -8.48 10.02 1.67
CA VAL A 115 -7.84 8.96 2.44
C VAL A 115 -6.37 9.31 2.61
N ASN A 116 -5.85 9.07 3.81
CA ASN A 116 -4.42 9.19 4.11
C ASN A 116 -3.88 7.84 4.54
N LEU A 117 -2.79 7.42 3.93
CA LEU A 117 -2.07 6.21 4.27
C LEU A 117 -0.71 6.58 4.84
N PHE A 118 -0.38 5.95 5.96
CA PHE A 118 0.95 5.99 6.56
C PHE A 118 1.44 4.57 6.72
N GLU A 119 2.61 4.26 6.20
CA GLU A 119 3.18 2.92 6.31
C GLU A 119 4.59 2.95 6.84
N LYS A 120 4.94 1.91 7.59
CA LYS A 120 6.26 1.73 8.18
C LYS A 120 6.67 0.28 8.05
N HIS A 121 7.90 0.08 7.60
CA HIS A 121 8.51 -1.24 7.49
C HIS A 121 9.82 -1.21 8.26
N ASN A 122 10.05 -2.19 9.13
CA ASN A 122 11.28 -2.24 9.92
C ASN A 122 11.72 -3.68 10.20
N VAL A 123 12.94 -3.80 10.66
CA VAL A 123 13.51 -5.09 11.05
C VAL A 123 13.07 -5.52 12.44
#